data_41f79605f14e7151f04105e9f0711c15
#
_entry.id   41f79605f14e7151f04105e9f0711c15
#
_cell.length_a   1.000
_cell.length_b   1.000
_cell.length_c   1.000
_cell.angle_alpha   90.00
_cell.angle_beta   90.00
_cell.angle_gamma   90.00
#
_symmetry.space_group_name_H-M   'P 1'
#
loop_
_entity.id
_entity.type
_entity.pdbx_description
1 polymer ?
#
loop_
_entity_poly.entity_id
_entity_poly.type
_entity_poly.pdbx_seq_one_letter_code
_entity_poly.pdbx_strand_id
1 'polypeptide(L)'
;MSSKMSNKVYVIGVGMTKFEKPGRREGWDYPDMARESGTNALADAGIDYSEIEQGYVGYVYGESTSGQRALYELGLTGIPIVNVNNNCSTGSTALFMAAQAIRGGLADCTIALGFEKMKPGSLATTYEDRTNPMDKHVKAMAEISEFAFPAAPWMFGAAGREHMVQYGSTAEHFAKIGYKNHKHSVNNPFAQFQDEYTLDDILAAKMIYDPLTKLQCSPTSDGSGAAILASEGFVDRHGLAGQAVEIVGQAMTTDFKSTFDGSAKGLIGYDMNVQAAQRVYQQSGLGPEDFQVIELHDCFSANELLLYEALGLCGPGEAPKLIDNGDTTYGGRWVVNPSGGLISKGHPLGATGLAQCAELTWQLRGQADKRQVDNVSAALQHNIGLGGAAVVTAYQRAER
;
A
#
# COMPACT_ATOMS: atom_id res chain seq x y z
N MET A 1 10.10 33.11 6.55
CA MET A 1 10.67 31.95 7.24
C MET A 1 11.55 31.23 6.22
N SER A 2 12.86 31.14 6.46
CA SER A 2 13.78 30.41 5.59
C SER A 2 13.28 28.98 5.45
N SER A 3 13.02 28.51 4.22
CA SER A 3 12.77 27.12 3.94
C SER A 3 14.03 26.37 4.38
N LYS A 4 13.99 25.65 5.51
CA LYS A 4 14.98 24.62 5.78
C LYS A 4 14.87 23.67 4.58
N MET A 5 15.89 23.64 3.74
CA MET A 5 15.99 22.61 2.71
C MET A 5 15.95 21.28 3.45
N SER A 6 14.89 20.52 3.27
CA SER A 6 14.83 19.16 3.79
C SER A 6 15.79 18.32 2.95
N ASN A 7 16.52 17.40 3.60
CA ASN A 7 17.37 16.47 2.87
C ASN A 7 16.55 15.65 1.88
N LYS A 8 17.10 15.43 0.69
CA LYS A 8 16.53 14.48 -0.26
C LYS A 8 16.60 13.07 0.31
N VAL A 9 15.61 12.27 -0.01
CA VAL A 9 15.48 10.88 0.44
C VAL A 9 15.38 9.96 -0.75
N TYR A 10 16.18 8.92 -0.75
CA TYR A 10 16.21 7.94 -1.82
C TYR A 10 15.95 6.54 -1.29
N VAL A 11 15.15 5.77 -2.02
CA VAL A 11 15.09 4.31 -1.88
C VAL A 11 16.25 3.73 -2.65
N ILE A 12 17.17 3.06 -1.97
CA ILE A 12 18.36 2.48 -2.55
C ILE A 12 18.32 0.96 -2.68
N GLY A 13 17.43 0.30 -1.93
CA GLY A 13 17.22 -1.14 -2.02
C GLY A 13 15.84 -1.53 -1.54
N VAL A 14 15.27 -2.56 -2.16
CA VAL A 14 13.96 -3.12 -1.81
C VAL A 14 14.00 -4.64 -1.81
N GLY A 15 13.15 -5.24 -0.98
CA GLY A 15 12.99 -6.68 -0.93
C GLY A 15 11.62 -7.06 -0.41
N MET A 16 11.09 -8.18 -0.89
CA MET A 16 9.86 -8.75 -0.34
C MET A 16 9.88 -10.26 -0.44
N THR A 17 9.05 -10.91 0.35
CA THR A 17 8.74 -12.32 0.20
C THR A 17 7.63 -12.51 -0.82
N LYS A 18 7.51 -13.72 -1.37
CA LYS A 18 6.22 -14.10 -1.98
C LYS A 18 5.15 -14.05 -0.90
N PHE A 19 4.01 -13.42 -1.21
CA PHE A 19 2.86 -13.45 -0.31
C PHE A 19 2.17 -14.80 -0.41
N GLU A 20 1.82 -15.36 0.74
CA GLU A 20 1.27 -16.71 0.83
C GLU A 20 -0.02 -16.72 1.64
N LYS A 21 -0.90 -17.68 1.32
CA LYS A 21 -2.05 -17.96 2.18
C LYS A 21 -1.56 -18.33 3.59
N PRO A 22 -2.17 -17.78 4.66
CA PRO A 22 -1.76 -18.09 6.02
C PRO A 22 -1.63 -19.59 6.31
N GLY A 23 -0.47 -19.96 6.83
CA GLY A 23 -0.14 -21.36 7.16
C GLY A 23 0.25 -22.25 5.98
N ARG A 24 0.37 -21.72 4.73
CA ARG A 24 0.76 -22.53 3.56
C ARG A 24 2.21 -23.04 3.64
N ARG A 25 3.13 -22.21 4.15
CA ARG A 25 4.53 -22.61 4.40
C ARG A 25 4.64 -23.04 5.86
N GLU A 26 4.80 -24.36 6.09
CA GLU A 26 4.94 -24.92 7.43
C GLU A 26 6.21 -24.38 8.12
N GLY A 27 6.10 -24.00 9.39
CA GLY A 27 7.21 -23.46 10.18
C GLY A 27 7.69 -22.06 9.78
N TRP A 28 7.12 -21.45 8.73
CA TRP A 28 7.49 -20.10 8.30
C TRP A 28 6.82 -19.06 9.17
N ASP A 29 7.61 -18.28 9.89
CA ASP A 29 7.13 -17.27 10.83
C ASP A 29 7.70 -15.89 10.51
N TYR A 30 7.22 -14.86 11.20
CA TYR A 30 7.57 -13.47 10.90
C TYR A 30 9.09 -13.18 10.98
N PRO A 31 9.91 -13.80 11.84
CA PRO A 31 11.35 -13.62 11.79
C PRO A 31 11.97 -14.15 10.48
N ASP A 32 11.46 -15.29 9.97
CA ASP A 32 11.91 -15.84 8.69
C ASP A 32 11.52 -14.92 7.52
N MET A 33 10.29 -14.39 7.55
CA MET A 33 9.81 -13.42 6.56
C MET A 33 10.67 -12.16 6.55
N ALA A 34 10.95 -11.61 7.75
CA ALA A 34 11.77 -10.43 7.93
C ALA A 34 13.22 -10.63 7.46
N ARG A 35 13.81 -11.80 7.77
CA ARG A 35 15.14 -12.18 7.28
C ARG A 35 15.16 -12.22 5.76
N GLU A 36 14.18 -12.87 5.13
CA GLU A 36 14.10 -12.99 3.67
C GLU A 36 13.98 -11.62 3.00
N SER A 37 13.00 -10.79 3.40
CA SER A 37 12.79 -9.47 2.79
C SER A 37 13.91 -8.49 3.10
N GLY A 38 14.40 -8.46 4.33
CA GLY A 38 15.47 -7.57 4.76
C GLY A 38 16.81 -7.90 4.10
N THR A 39 17.18 -9.19 4.01
CA THR A 39 18.39 -9.62 3.32
C THR A 39 18.32 -9.27 1.83
N ASN A 40 17.16 -9.48 1.19
CA ASN A 40 16.95 -9.10 -0.20
C ASN A 40 17.08 -7.58 -0.41
N ALA A 41 16.52 -6.77 0.50
CA ALA A 41 16.63 -5.31 0.43
C ALA A 41 18.08 -4.82 0.60
N LEU A 42 18.84 -5.40 1.54
CA LEU A 42 20.25 -5.09 1.74
C LEU A 42 21.11 -5.51 0.53
N ALA A 43 20.84 -6.69 -0.03
CA ALA A 43 21.52 -7.16 -1.23
C ALA A 43 21.22 -6.28 -2.46
N ASP A 44 19.96 -5.86 -2.63
CA ASP A 44 19.56 -4.93 -3.67
C ASP A 44 20.19 -3.54 -3.49
N ALA A 45 20.32 -3.07 -2.24
CA ALA A 45 21.03 -1.83 -1.93
C ALA A 45 22.57 -1.94 -2.12
N GLY A 46 23.13 -3.14 -2.04
CA GLY A 46 24.57 -3.36 -2.09
C GLY A 46 25.32 -2.87 -0.84
N ILE A 47 24.66 -2.88 0.32
CA ILE A 47 25.26 -2.44 1.61
C ILE A 47 25.11 -3.51 2.69
N ASP A 48 25.95 -3.41 3.71
CA ASP A 48 25.87 -4.23 4.92
C ASP A 48 24.86 -3.64 5.93
N TYR A 49 24.25 -4.51 6.78
CA TYR A 49 23.32 -4.07 7.80
C TYR A 49 23.95 -3.10 8.83
N SER A 50 25.26 -3.14 9.02
CA SER A 50 26.00 -2.22 9.89
C SER A 50 25.95 -0.76 9.45
N GLU A 51 25.58 -0.49 8.19
CA GLU A 51 25.37 0.87 7.67
C GLU A 51 24.00 1.45 8.06
N ILE A 52 23.09 0.64 8.56
CA ILE A 52 21.76 1.08 8.99
C ILE A 52 21.86 1.75 10.36
N GLU A 53 21.35 2.97 10.46
CA GLU A 53 21.38 3.77 11.68
C GLU A 53 20.10 3.73 12.49
N GLN A 54 18.94 3.49 11.84
CA GLN A 54 17.62 3.37 12.49
C GLN A 54 16.73 2.39 11.75
N GLY A 55 15.87 1.65 12.49
CA GLY A 55 14.88 0.73 11.95
C GLY A 55 13.45 1.10 12.33
N TYR A 56 12.54 1.03 11.35
CA TYR A 56 11.11 1.25 11.53
C TYR A 56 10.37 0.00 11.08
N VAL A 57 9.66 -0.66 12.00
CA VAL A 57 9.05 -1.96 11.73
C VAL A 57 7.55 -1.91 11.92
N GLY A 58 6.82 -2.27 10.88
CA GLY A 58 5.37 -2.30 10.84
C GLY A 58 4.78 -3.70 10.95
N TYR A 59 3.82 -3.89 11.85
CA TYR A 59 2.98 -5.07 11.97
C TYR A 59 1.71 -4.75 12.76
N VAL A 60 0.66 -5.53 12.55
CA VAL A 60 -0.65 -5.33 13.20
C VAL A 60 -0.93 -6.44 14.21
N TYR A 61 -0.70 -7.70 13.85
CA TYR A 61 -1.03 -8.89 14.64
C TYR A 61 0.23 -9.55 15.24
N GLY A 62 1.09 -8.75 15.87
CA GLY A 62 2.27 -9.21 16.56
C GLY A 62 2.26 -8.80 18.03
N GLU A 63 3.00 -9.53 18.85
CA GLU A 63 3.26 -9.15 20.23
C GLU A 63 4.13 -7.87 20.30
N SER A 64 4.14 -7.22 21.44
CA SER A 64 5.00 -6.05 21.65
C SER A 64 6.47 -6.42 21.36
N THR A 65 7.21 -5.47 20.74
CA THR A 65 8.62 -5.67 20.35
C THR A 65 8.91 -6.73 19.27
N SER A 66 7.89 -7.20 18.54
CA SER A 66 8.12 -8.10 17.41
C SER A 66 9.02 -7.50 16.33
N GLY A 67 9.06 -6.16 16.22
CA GLY A 67 9.97 -5.47 15.29
C GLY A 67 11.44 -5.66 15.65
N GLN A 68 11.81 -5.64 16.93
CA GLN A 68 13.15 -5.96 17.39
C GLN A 68 13.50 -7.39 17.02
N ARG A 69 12.59 -8.34 17.35
CA ARG A 69 12.81 -9.74 17.03
C ARG A 69 12.99 -9.98 15.53
N ALA A 70 12.25 -9.25 14.70
CA ALA A 70 12.35 -9.31 13.25
C ALA A 70 13.71 -8.80 12.74
N LEU A 71 14.13 -7.59 13.16
CA LEU A 71 15.39 -6.99 12.71
C LEU A 71 16.63 -7.70 13.29
N TYR A 72 16.52 -8.38 14.42
CA TYR A 72 17.64 -9.19 14.98
C TYR A 72 18.05 -10.33 14.06
N GLU A 73 17.21 -10.74 13.12
CA GLU A 73 17.57 -11.70 12.08
C GLU A 73 18.59 -11.14 11.06
N LEU A 74 18.71 -9.81 10.96
CA LEU A 74 19.67 -9.14 10.08
C LEU A 74 20.98 -8.80 10.83
N GLY A 75 20.91 -8.60 12.14
CA GLY A 75 22.06 -8.28 12.98
C GLY A 75 21.68 -7.62 14.30
N LEU A 76 22.66 -7.56 15.20
CA LEU A 76 22.56 -6.94 16.54
C LEU A 76 23.52 -5.76 16.61
N THR A 77 23.14 -4.63 16.00
CA THR A 77 23.96 -3.42 15.87
C THR A 77 23.66 -2.36 16.94
N GLY A 78 22.59 -2.54 17.72
CA GLY A 78 22.19 -1.61 18.78
C GLY A 78 21.48 -0.36 18.28
N ILE A 79 21.06 -0.32 17.01
CA ILE A 79 20.32 0.81 16.44
C ILE A 79 18.96 1.00 17.12
N PRO A 80 18.43 2.24 17.14
CA PRO A 80 17.05 2.49 17.53
C PRO A 80 16.08 1.75 16.62
N ILE A 81 15.11 1.03 17.21
CA ILE A 81 14.05 0.33 16.48
C ILE A 81 12.71 0.84 16.99
N VAL A 82 11.86 1.32 16.07
CA VAL A 82 10.52 1.82 16.34
C VAL A 82 9.49 0.89 15.72
N ASN A 83 8.54 0.41 16.53
CA ASN A 83 7.40 -0.38 16.06
C ASN A 83 6.24 0.56 15.74
N VAL A 84 5.60 0.36 14.59
CA VAL A 84 4.49 1.19 14.11
C VAL A 84 3.27 0.33 13.77
N ASN A 85 2.08 0.89 13.99
CA ASN A 85 0.81 0.26 13.63
C ASN A 85 -0.20 1.35 13.23
N ASN A 86 -0.61 1.34 11.98
CA ASN A 86 -1.72 2.11 11.41
C ASN A 86 -2.60 1.21 10.55
N ASN A 87 -2.98 0.05 11.10
CA ASN A 87 -3.80 -0.94 10.42
C ASN A 87 -3.22 -1.30 9.03
N CYS A 88 -4.02 -1.30 7.98
CA CYS A 88 -3.58 -1.68 6.62
C CYS A 88 -2.51 -0.76 6.01
N SER A 89 -2.33 0.48 6.50
CA SER A 89 -1.27 1.40 6.05
C SER A 89 0.03 1.32 6.84
N THR A 90 0.17 0.31 7.67
CA THR A 90 1.32 0.15 8.59
C THR A 90 2.67 0.12 7.86
N GLY A 91 2.79 -0.62 6.76
CA GLY A 91 4.04 -0.67 5.99
C GLY A 91 4.42 0.69 5.39
N SER A 92 3.46 1.43 4.85
CA SER A 92 3.69 2.78 4.36
C SER A 92 3.99 3.78 5.48
N THR A 93 3.45 3.55 6.69
CA THR A 93 3.79 4.36 7.87
C THR A 93 5.23 4.12 8.31
N ALA A 94 5.72 2.87 8.28
CA ALA A 94 7.13 2.57 8.53
C ALA A 94 8.04 3.28 7.52
N LEU A 95 7.69 3.24 6.23
CA LEU A 95 8.38 3.95 5.16
C LEU A 95 8.37 5.48 5.39
N PHE A 96 7.21 6.04 5.78
CA PHE A 96 7.06 7.46 6.09
C PHE A 96 7.99 7.88 7.24
N MET A 97 8.01 7.13 8.34
CA MET A 97 8.87 7.43 9.49
C MET A 97 10.35 7.33 9.15
N ALA A 98 10.77 6.31 8.40
CA ALA A 98 12.14 6.15 7.92
C ALA A 98 12.58 7.34 7.05
N ALA A 99 11.73 7.80 6.13
CA ALA A 99 11.98 8.97 5.30
C ALA A 99 12.05 10.26 6.13
N GLN A 100 11.18 10.43 7.15
CA GLN A 100 11.21 11.61 8.03
C GLN A 100 12.50 11.70 8.84
N ALA A 101 13.09 10.58 9.27
CA ALA A 101 14.36 10.56 9.97
C ALA A 101 15.49 11.14 9.09
N ILE A 102 15.55 10.74 7.82
CA ILE A 102 16.54 11.26 6.86
C ILE A 102 16.27 12.73 6.53
N ARG A 103 15.03 13.10 6.23
CA ARG A 103 14.66 14.51 5.95
C ARG A 103 14.99 15.44 7.09
N GLY A 104 14.83 14.96 8.32
CA GLY A 104 15.16 15.69 9.54
C GLY A 104 16.66 15.70 9.89
N GLY A 105 17.51 14.98 9.17
CA GLY A 105 18.95 14.86 9.45
C GLY A 105 19.25 14.06 10.71
N LEU A 106 18.36 13.13 11.08
CA LEU A 106 18.53 12.26 12.26
C LEU A 106 19.28 10.96 11.92
N ALA A 107 19.32 10.60 10.64
CA ALA A 107 20.03 9.44 10.11
C ALA A 107 20.38 9.67 8.63
N ASP A 108 21.44 9.03 8.15
CA ASP A 108 21.82 9.00 6.75
C ASP A 108 21.32 7.74 6.03
N CYS A 109 21.13 6.64 6.77
CA CYS A 109 20.62 5.39 6.23
C CYS A 109 19.65 4.72 7.21
N THR A 110 18.47 4.33 6.71
CA THR A 110 17.42 3.72 7.52
C THR A 110 16.81 2.50 6.82
N ILE A 111 16.25 1.58 7.62
CA ILE A 111 15.44 0.47 7.11
C ILE A 111 13.99 0.65 7.54
N ALA A 112 13.07 0.54 6.56
CA ALA A 112 11.67 0.28 6.81
C ALA A 112 11.40 -1.20 6.50
N LEU A 113 10.85 -1.93 7.46
CA LEU A 113 10.50 -3.34 7.32
C LEU A 113 9.06 -3.53 7.80
N GLY A 114 8.32 -4.40 7.15
CA GLY A 114 6.96 -4.72 7.56
C GLY A 114 6.64 -6.17 7.29
N PHE A 115 5.89 -6.78 8.18
CA PHE A 115 5.47 -8.16 8.06
C PHE A 115 4.06 -8.36 8.59
N GLU A 116 3.45 -9.46 8.20
CA GLU A 116 2.25 -9.96 8.84
C GLU A 116 2.25 -11.47 8.87
N LYS A 117 1.88 -12.02 10.00
CA LYS A 117 1.54 -13.43 10.21
C LYS A 117 0.08 -13.50 10.57
N MET A 118 -0.77 -13.73 9.56
CA MET A 118 -2.21 -13.74 9.74
C MET A 118 -2.74 -15.16 10.01
N LYS A 119 -3.94 -15.22 10.56
CA LYS A 119 -4.69 -16.47 10.75
C LYS A 119 -6.15 -16.26 10.36
N PRO A 120 -6.94 -17.29 10.13
CA PRO A 120 -8.38 -17.14 9.96
C PRO A 120 -8.97 -16.33 11.12
N GLY A 121 -9.74 -15.29 10.82
CA GLY A 121 -10.32 -14.37 11.80
C GLY A 121 -9.40 -13.24 12.29
N SER A 122 -8.20 -13.03 11.71
CA SER A 122 -7.29 -11.93 12.11
C SER A 122 -7.92 -10.55 12.06
N LEU A 123 -8.88 -10.31 11.17
CA LEU A 123 -9.59 -9.03 11.07
C LEU A 123 -10.74 -8.88 12.09
N ALA A 124 -10.96 -9.85 12.95
CA ALA A 124 -11.92 -9.76 14.05
C ALA A 124 -11.33 -8.99 15.24
N THR A 125 -12.22 -8.55 16.15
CA THR A 125 -11.81 -7.91 17.41
C THR A 125 -10.96 -8.85 18.24
N THR A 126 -9.79 -8.40 18.66
CA THR A 126 -8.86 -9.17 19.49
C THR A 126 -9.13 -8.95 20.99
N TYR A 127 -9.55 -7.75 21.39
CA TYR A 127 -9.80 -7.39 22.77
C TYR A 127 -11.25 -6.96 22.94
N GLU A 128 -11.98 -7.68 23.84
CA GLU A 128 -13.40 -7.41 24.11
C GLU A 128 -13.60 -6.52 25.37
N ASP A 129 -12.54 -6.29 26.14
CA ASP A 129 -12.55 -5.59 27.43
C ASP A 129 -12.26 -4.08 27.32
N ARG A 130 -12.10 -3.57 26.11
CA ARG A 130 -11.73 -2.16 25.85
C ARG A 130 -12.39 -1.62 24.60
N THR A 131 -12.37 -0.29 24.46
CA THR A 131 -12.95 0.40 23.30
C THR A 131 -12.29 -0.09 21.99
N ASN A 132 -13.12 -0.51 21.04
CA ASN A 132 -12.65 -0.83 19.71
C ASN A 132 -12.29 0.49 18.96
N PRO A 133 -11.12 0.58 18.31
CA PRO A 133 -10.71 1.82 17.63
C PRO A 133 -11.63 2.21 16.47
N MET A 134 -12.41 1.26 15.94
CA MET A 134 -13.37 1.48 14.86
C MET A 134 -14.81 1.74 15.33
N ASP A 135 -15.06 1.86 16.65
CA ASP A 135 -16.43 1.95 17.20
C ASP A 135 -17.23 3.12 16.63
N LYS A 136 -16.60 4.28 16.45
CA LYS A 136 -17.24 5.47 15.86
C LYS A 136 -17.60 5.26 14.39
N HIS A 137 -16.69 4.68 13.61
CA HIS A 137 -16.90 4.41 12.18
C HIS A 137 -18.00 3.36 11.99
N VAL A 138 -17.94 2.26 12.74
CA VAL A 138 -18.94 1.18 12.70
C VAL A 138 -20.32 1.73 13.09
N LYS A 139 -20.39 2.53 14.15
CA LYS A 139 -21.65 3.14 14.57
C LYS A 139 -22.23 4.07 13.51
N ALA A 140 -21.40 4.97 12.96
CA ALA A 140 -21.84 5.90 11.93
C ALA A 140 -22.26 5.17 10.64
N MET A 141 -21.52 4.12 10.23
CA MET A 141 -21.88 3.30 9.07
C MET A 141 -23.19 2.55 9.29
N ALA A 142 -23.46 2.08 10.51
CA ALA A 142 -24.72 1.39 10.84
C ALA A 142 -25.94 2.31 10.79
N GLU A 143 -25.76 3.63 10.84
CA GLU A 143 -26.84 4.62 10.61
C GLU A 143 -27.17 4.78 9.12
N ILE A 144 -26.26 4.41 8.23
CA ILE A 144 -26.40 4.55 6.75
C ILE A 144 -26.80 3.22 6.11
N SER A 145 -26.25 2.12 6.60
CA SER A 145 -26.39 0.78 6.02
C SER A 145 -26.55 -0.27 7.11
N GLU A 146 -27.42 -1.25 6.87
CA GLU A 146 -27.60 -2.37 7.80
C GLU A 146 -26.25 -3.10 8.03
N PHE A 147 -25.91 -3.30 9.30
CA PHE A 147 -24.65 -3.93 9.69
C PHE A 147 -24.52 -5.35 9.14
N ALA A 148 -23.37 -5.64 8.55
CA ALA A 148 -23.03 -6.99 8.09
C ALA A 148 -21.60 -7.35 8.51
N PHE A 149 -21.40 -8.62 8.81
CA PHE A 149 -20.07 -9.17 9.12
C PHE A 149 -19.53 -9.96 7.92
N PRO A 150 -18.24 -9.83 7.59
CA PRO A 150 -17.18 -9.04 8.20
C PRO A 150 -17.31 -7.52 7.94
N ALA A 151 -16.86 -6.70 8.91
CA ALA A 151 -17.06 -5.25 8.87
C ALA A 151 -16.38 -4.55 7.68
N ALA A 152 -15.16 -4.95 7.30
CA ALA A 152 -14.45 -4.27 6.22
C ALA A 152 -15.16 -4.42 4.84
N PRO A 153 -15.53 -5.61 4.36
CA PRO A 153 -16.32 -5.73 3.13
C PRO A 153 -17.66 -4.97 3.19
N TRP A 154 -18.32 -4.95 4.35
CA TRP A 154 -19.53 -4.17 4.54
C TRP A 154 -19.30 -2.67 4.34
N MET A 155 -18.27 -2.09 4.98
CA MET A 155 -17.98 -0.66 4.87
C MET A 155 -17.63 -0.25 3.44
N PHE A 156 -16.72 -0.96 2.79
CA PHE A 156 -16.32 -0.66 1.42
C PHE A 156 -17.41 -0.98 0.39
N GLY A 157 -18.18 -2.04 0.61
CA GLY A 157 -19.31 -2.37 -0.24
C GLY A 157 -20.44 -1.34 -0.13
N ALA A 158 -20.73 -0.85 1.09
CA ALA A 158 -21.71 0.23 1.29
C ALA A 158 -21.28 1.52 0.55
N ALA A 159 -19.98 1.87 0.57
CA ALA A 159 -19.46 2.99 -0.21
C ALA A 159 -19.56 2.75 -1.73
N GLY A 160 -19.33 1.52 -2.19
CA GLY A 160 -19.57 1.14 -3.59
C GLY A 160 -21.05 1.28 -3.99
N ARG A 161 -21.97 0.83 -3.15
CA ARG A 161 -23.41 1.00 -3.37
C ARG A 161 -23.84 2.47 -3.39
N GLU A 162 -23.30 3.29 -2.51
CA GLU A 162 -23.53 4.74 -2.53
C GLU A 162 -23.12 5.33 -3.89
N HIS A 163 -21.95 4.93 -4.41
CA HIS A 163 -21.49 5.37 -5.73
C HIS A 163 -22.42 4.88 -6.86
N MET A 164 -22.93 3.64 -6.77
CA MET A 164 -23.90 3.11 -7.74
C MET A 164 -25.18 3.95 -7.76
N VAL A 165 -25.70 4.31 -6.59
CA VAL A 165 -26.92 5.12 -6.46
C VAL A 165 -26.71 6.54 -6.93
N GLN A 166 -25.58 7.13 -6.58
CA GLN A 166 -25.30 8.54 -6.85
C GLN A 166 -24.89 8.79 -8.31
N TYR A 167 -24.11 7.89 -8.91
CA TYR A 167 -23.45 8.11 -10.20
C TYR A 167 -23.75 7.05 -11.27
N GLY A 168 -24.51 6.02 -10.92
CA GLY A 168 -24.91 4.98 -11.87
C GLY A 168 -23.80 3.97 -12.22
N SER A 169 -22.76 3.84 -11.40
CA SER A 169 -21.83 2.71 -11.56
C SER A 169 -22.56 1.38 -11.35
N THR A 170 -22.05 0.31 -11.91
CA THR A 170 -22.67 -1.00 -11.90
C THR A 170 -21.76 -2.05 -11.27
N ALA A 171 -22.29 -3.19 -10.89
CA ALA A 171 -21.50 -4.33 -10.39
C ALA A 171 -20.40 -4.75 -11.39
N GLU A 172 -20.62 -4.56 -12.69
CA GLU A 172 -19.65 -4.88 -13.73
C GLU A 172 -18.41 -4.00 -13.66
N HIS A 173 -18.53 -2.70 -13.32
CA HIS A 173 -17.36 -1.81 -13.15
C HIS A 173 -16.44 -2.30 -12.02
N PHE A 174 -17.03 -2.71 -10.89
CA PHE A 174 -16.24 -3.28 -9.79
C PHE A 174 -15.62 -4.63 -10.17
N ALA A 175 -16.34 -5.46 -10.92
CA ALA A 175 -15.82 -6.74 -11.41
C ALA A 175 -14.69 -6.56 -12.42
N LYS A 176 -14.74 -5.56 -13.30
CA LYS A 176 -13.65 -5.20 -14.24
C LYS A 176 -12.36 -4.83 -13.52
N ILE A 177 -12.46 -4.16 -12.37
CA ILE A 177 -11.29 -3.89 -11.51
C ILE A 177 -10.70 -5.19 -10.97
N GLY A 178 -11.53 -6.07 -10.40
CA GLY A 178 -11.09 -7.39 -9.93
C GLY A 178 -10.41 -8.19 -11.06
N TYR A 179 -11.05 -8.26 -12.22
CA TYR A 179 -10.52 -8.90 -13.43
C TYR A 179 -9.15 -8.34 -13.82
N LYS A 180 -9.01 -7.01 -13.88
CA LYS A 180 -7.76 -6.33 -14.20
C LYS A 180 -6.64 -6.74 -13.22
N ASN A 181 -6.90 -6.68 -11.91
CA ASN A 181 -5.89 -6.97 -10.89
C ASN A 181 -5.47 -8.45 -10.90
N HIS A 182 -6.40 -9.39 -11.07
CA HIS A 182 -6.06 -10.79 -11.27
C HIS A 182 -5.23 -11.02 -12.55
N LYS A 183 -5.56 -10.36 -13.64
CA LYS A 183 -4.80 -10.44 -14.90
C LYS A 183 -3.38 -9.90 -14.73
N HIS A 184 -3.19 -8.80 -14.01
CA HIS A 184 -1.87 -8.23 -13.75
C HIS A 184 -1.00 -9.17 -12.90
N SER A 185 -1.57 -9.86 -11.91
CA SER A 185 -0.82 -10.72 -10.99
C SER A 185 -0.26 -12.00 -11.63
N VAL A 186 -0.80 -12.44 -12.76
CA VAL A 186 -0.32 -13.64 -13.49
C VAL A 186 1.20 -13.57 -13.71
N ASN A 187 1.72 -12.39 -13.99
CA ASN A 187 3.14 -12.16 -14.24
C ASN A 187 3.94 -11.80 -12.98
N ASN A 188 3.34 -11.81 -11.80
CA ASN A 188 4.02 -11.44 -10.56
C ASN A 188 4.43 -12.67 -9.76
N PRO A 189 5.75 -13.03 -9.69
CA PRO A 189 6.21 -14.19 -8.93
C PRO A 189 5.98 -14.05 -7.41
N PHE A 190 5.77 -12.83 -6.92
CA PHE A 190 5.51 -12.54 -5.50
C PHE A 190 4.03 -12.58 -5.13
N ALA A 191 3.14 -12.74 -6.11
CA ALA A 191 1.70 -12.75 -5.87
C ALA A 191 1.23 -14.07 -5.24
N GLN A 192 0.28 -13.95 -4.28
CA GLN A 192 -0.39 -15.09 -3.67
C GLN A 192 -1.25 -15.84 -4.68
N PHE A 193 -1.92 -15.12 -5.58
CA PHE A 193 -2.73 -15.66 -6.67
C PHE A 193 -2.13 -15.26 -8.01
N GLN A 194 -1.99 -16.25 -8.90
CA GLN A 194 -1.49 -16.09 -10.27
C GLN A 194 -2.43 -16.77 -11.27
N ASP A 195 -3.66 -17.09 -10.81
CA ASP A 195 -4.68 -17.73 -11.65
C ASP A 195 -5.31 -16.71 -12.58
N GLU A 196 -5.58 -17.11 -13.81
CA GLU A 196 -6.36 -16.34 -14.76
C GLU A 196 -7.86 -16.57 -14.52
N TYR A 197 -8.64 -15.48 -14.54
CA TYR A 197 -10.08 -15.50 -14.44
C TYR A 197 -10.69 -14.73 -15.61
N THR A 198 -11.87 -15.13 -16.04
CA THR A 198 -12.72 -14.33 -16.93
C THR A 198 -13.51 -13.30 -16.13
N LEU A 199 -14.08 -12.30 -16.80
CA LEU A 199 -14.99 -11.35 -16.14
C LEU A 199 -16.20 -12.07 -15.56
N ASP A 200 -16.72 -13.09 -16.26
CA ASP A 200 -17.86 -13.90 -15.80
C ASP A 200 -17.50 -14.67 -14.52
N ASP A 201 -16.27 -15.21 -14.40
CA ASP A 201 -15.81 -15.86 -13.17
C ASP A 201 -15.80 -14.89 -11.98
N ILE A 202 -15.35 -13.63 -12.20
CA ILE A 202 -15.36 -12.60 -11.17
C ILE A 202 -16.80 -12.29 -10.73
N LEU A 203 -17.69 -12.09 -11.68
CA LEU A 203 -19.11 -11.78 -11.41
C LEU A 203 -19.84 -12.95 -10.73
N ALA A 204 -19.56 -14.17 -11.14
CA ALA A 204 -20.19 -15.39 -10.61
C ALA A 204 -19.58 -15.87 -9.28
N ALA A 205 -18.46 -15.28 -8.85
CA ALA A 205 -17.83 -15.66 -7.58
C ALA A 205 -18.79 -15.40 -6.40
N LYS A 206 -18.56 -16.12 -5.29
CA LYS A 206 -19.41 -15.98 -4.08
C LYS A 206 -19.52 -14.51 -3.68
N MET A 207 -20.76 -14.02 -3.55
CA MET A 207 -21.03 -12.69 -3.00
C MET A 207 -20.56 -12.60 -1.54
N ILE A 208 -19.80 -11.58 -1.23
CA ILE A 208 -19.35 -11.27 0.14
C ILE A 208 -20.24 -10.19 0.74
N TYR A 209 -20.34 -9.05 0.06
CA TYR A 209 -21.27 -7.96 0.35
C TYR A 209 -21.54 -7.19 -0.96
N ASP A 210 -22.77 -7.06 -1.36
CA ASP A 210 -23.11 -6.43 -2.65
C ASP A 210 -22.55 -5.00 -2.75
N PRO A 211 -21.81 -4.65 -3.84
CA PRO A 211 -21.59 -5.40 -5.08
C PRO A 211 -20.33 -6.29 -5.11
N LEU A 212 -19.69 -6.56 -3.99
CA LEU A 212 -18.38 -7.21 -3.89
C LEU A 212 -18.49 -8.73 -3.85
N THR A 213 -17.99 -9.41 -4.87
CA THR A 213 -17.77 -10.86 -4.86
C THR A 213 -16.40 -11.21 -4.26
N LYS A 214 -16.18 -12.47 -3.93
CA LYS A 214 -14.94 -12.95 -3.30
C LYS A 214 -13.68 -12.60 -4.10
N LEU A 215 -13.73 -12.63 -5.42
CA LEU A 215 -12.60 -12.31 -6.30
C LEU A 215 -12.36 -10.80 -6.47
N GLN A 216 -13.15 -9.97 -5.80
CA GLN A 216 -13.00 -8.52 -5.71
C GLN A 216 -12.53 -8.06 -4.33
N CYS A 217 -12.19 -9.01 -3.45
CA CYS A 217 -11.76 -8.77 -2.07
C CYS A 217 -10.33 -9.28 -1.87
N SER A 218 -9.51 -8.51 -1.19
CA SER A 218 -8.16 -8.96 -0.82
C SER A 218 -8.21 -10.16 0.13
N PRO A 219 -7.30 -11.14 -0.03
CA PRO A 219 -7.20 -12.27 0.88
C PRO A 219 -6.44 -11.89 2.16
N THR A 220 -6.59 -12.68 3.21
CA THR A 220 -5.59 -12.74 4.28
C THR A 220 -4.30 -13.35 3.75
N SER A 221 -3.15 -12.81 4.17
CA SER A 221 -1.85 -13.20 3.64
C SER A 221 -0.78 -13.18 4.72
N ASP A 222 0.19 -14.08 4.60
CA ASP A 222 1.47 -14.03 5.29
C ASP A 222 2.52 -13.42 4.35
N GLY A 223 3.44 -12.61 4.89
CA GLY A 223 4.54 -12.07 4.10
C GLY A 223 5.21 -10.86 4.73
N SER A 224 6.28 -10.43 4.10
CA SER A 224 7.10 -9.29 4.52
C SER A 224 7.58 -8.48 3.32
N GLY A 225 7.86 -7.19 3.57
CA GLY A 225 8.54 -6.29 2.65
C GLY A 225 9.52 -5.40 3.40
N ALA A 226 10.55 -4.95 2.72
CA ALA A 226 11.57 -4.07 3.27
C ALA A 226 12.04 -3.05 2.22
N ALA A 227 12.41 -1.85 2.70
CA ALA A 227 13.04 -0.82 1.90
C ALA A 227 14.19 -0.18 2.67
N ILE A 228 15.30 0.05 2.00
CA ILE A 228 16.45 0.79 2.52
C ILE A 228 16.38 2.21 1.96
N LEU A 229 16.39 3.19 2.86
CA LEU A 229 16.34 4.59 2.50
C LEU A 229 17.64 5.26 2.88
N ALA A 230 18.07 6.20 2.04
CA ALA A 230 19.33 6.92 2.26
C ALA A 230 19.22 8.41 1.93
N SER A 231 20.07 9.21 2.58
CA SER A 231 20.30 10.61 2.25
C SER A 231 21.10 10.76 0.93
N GLU A 232 21.02 11.92 0.30
CA GLU A 232 21.83 12.24 -0.88
C GLU A 232 23.33 12.03 -0.61
N GLY A 233 23.82 12.50 0.54
CA GLY A 233 25.21 12.32 0.91
C GLY A 233 25.64 10.87 1.10
N PHE A 234 24.75 10.00 1.56
CA PHE A 234 25.00 8.55 1.63
C PHE A 234 25.07 7.95 0.22
N VAL A 235 24.10 8.29 -0.64
CA VAL A 235 24.04 7.82 -2.04
C VAL A 235 25.32 8.19 -2.78
N ASP A 236 25.82 9.41 -2.61
CA ASP A 236 27.06 9.88 -3.24
C ASP A 236 28.29 9.14 -2.73
N ARG A 237 28.43 9.00 -1.40
CA ARG A 237 29.58 8.31 -0.79
C ARG A 237 29.70 6.85 -1.20
N HIS A 238 28.57 6.20 -1.43
CA HIS A 238 28.51 4.76 -1.80
C HIS A 238 28.37 4.52 -3.31
N GLY A 239 28.28 5.58 -4.13
CA GLY A 239 28.16 5.47 -5.59
C GLY A 239 26.84 4.86 -6.07
N LEU A 240 25.73 5.08 -5.34
CA LEU A 240 24.44 4.42 -5.55
C LEU A 240 23.48 5.20 -6.45
N ALA A 241 23.90 6.32 -7.03
CA ALA A 241 23.04 7.19 -7.85
C ALA A 241 22.35 6.46 -9.02
N GLY A 242 23.01 5.43 -9.57
CA GLY A 242 22.47 4.66 -10.72
C GLY A 242 21.21 3.87 -10.39
N GLN A 243 21.00 3.50 -9.12
CA GLN A 243 19.86 2.69 -8.65
C GLN A 243 18.91 3.46 -7.74
N ALA A 244 19.29 4.65 -7.29
CA ALA A 244 18.52 5.44 -6.36
C ALA A 244 17.19 5.92 -6.97
N VAL A 245 16.11 5.79 -6.21
CA VAL A 245 14.77 6.29 -6.54
C VAL A 245 14.40 7.35 -5.52
N GLU A 246 14.21 8.59 -5.96
CA GLU A 246 13.89 9.71 -5.08
C GLU A 246 12.44 9.67 -4.61
N ILE A 247 12.21 9.88 -3.32
CA ILE A 247 10.88 10.18 -2.75
C ILE A 247 10.68 11.70 -2.86
N VAL A 248 10.04 12.13 -3.95
CA VAL A 248 9.84 13.55 -4.27
C VAL A 248 8.68 14.21 -3.50
N GLY A 249 7.75 13.41 -2.99
CA GLY A 249 6.66 13.87 -2.15
C GLY A 249 6.12 12.75 -1.28
N GLN A 250 5.77 13.06 -0.02
CA GLN A 250 5.18 12.07 0.87
C GLN A 250 4.34 12.75 1.94
N ALA A 251 3.12 12.26 2.15
CA ALA A 251 2.20 12.77 3.13
C ALA A 251 1.47 11.66 3.85
N MET A 252 1.19 11.86 5.12
CA MET A 252 0.29 11.06 5.93
C MET A 252 -0.82 11.94 6.49
N THR A 253 -2.05 11.47 6.44
CA THR A 253 -3.25 12.12 7.01
C THR A 253 -4.02 11.13 7.86
N THR A 254 -4.81 11.67 8.78
CA THR A 254 -5.79 10.91 9.55
C THR A 254 -7.19 11.46 9.26
N ASP A 255 -8.22 10.89 9.86
CA ASP A 255 -9.59 11.31 9.68
C ASP A 255 -9.81 12.80 9.93
N PHE A 256 -10.65 13.40 9.10
CA PHE A 256 -11.14 14.76 9.26
C PHE A 256 -12.56 14.77 9.88
N LYS A 257 -13.01 15.93 10.28
CA LYS A 257 -14.41 16.08 10.73
C LYS A 257 -15.41 15.63 9.66
N SER A 258 -15.09 15.84 8.39
CA SER A 258 -15.89 15.43 7.23
C SER A 258 -15.94 13.91 7.02
N THR A 259 -15.08 13.12 7.64
CA THR A 259 -15.22 11.65 7.66
C THR A 259 -16.59 11.20 8.16
N PHE A 260 -17.20 11.98 9.06
CA PHE A 260 -18.49 11.70 9.68
C PHE A 260 -19.60 12.63 9.14
N ASP A 261 -19.60 12.91 7.84
CA ASP A 261 -20.56 13.75 7.15
C ASP A 261 -21.90 13.06 6.82
N GLY A 262 -22.01 11.77 7.12
CA GLY A 262 -23.17 10.94 6.82
C GLY A 262 -23.08 10.21 5.48
N SER A 263 -21.91 10.18 4.81
CA SER A 263 -21.67 9.39 3.60
C SER A 263 -20.83 8.14 3.89
N ALA A 264 -21.11 7.05 3.17
CA ALA A 264 -20.34 5.82 3.30
C ALA A 264 -18.90 6.01 2.78
N LYS A 265 -18.71 6.75 1.70
CA LYS A 265 -17.39 7.06 1.17
C LYS A 265 -16.54 7.88 2.15
N GLY A 266 -17.15 8.81 2.89
CA GLY A 266 -16.48 9.58 3.93
C GLY A 266 -15.90 8.66 5.02
N LEU A 267 -16.71 7.70 5.50
CA LEU A 267 -16.34 6.76 6.58
C LEU A 267 -15.22 5.80 6.21
N ILE A 268 -14.95 5.57 4.93
CA ILE A 268 -13.78 4.81 4.47
C ILE A 268 -12.59 5.70 4.11
N GLY A 269 -12.63 7.02 4.46
CA GLY A 269 -11.50 7.93 4.38
C GLY A 269 -11.32 8.65 3.05
N TYR A 270 -12.39 8.90 2.27
CA TYR A 270 -12.29 9.58 0.97
C TYR A 270 -11.56 10.93 1.07
N ASP A 271 -11.98 11.82 1.98
CA ASP A 271 -11.34 13.14 2.16
C ASP A 271 -9.90 13.04 2.66
N MET A 272 -9.62 12.06 3.50
CA MET A 272 -8.28 11.76 3.98
C MET A 272 -7.34 11.43 2.81
N ASN A 273 -7.80 10.62 1.86
CA ASN A 273 -7.06 10.25 0.66
C ASN A 273 -6.85 11.47 -0.26
N VAL A 274 -7.89 12.27 -0.50
CA VAL A 274 -7.81 13.53 -1.28
C VAL A 274 -6.75 14.45 -0.70
N GLN A 275 -6.80 14.70 0.61
CA GLN A 275 -5.86 15.62 1.27
C GLN A 275 -4.41 15.10 1.26
N ALA A 276 -4.20 13.80 1.43
CA ALA A 276 -2.87 13.21 1.34
C ALA A 276 -2.29 13.36 -0.08
N ALA A 277 -3.09 13.05 -1.11
CA ALA A 277 -2.69 13.19 -2.51
C ALA A 277 -2.35 14.64 -2.87
N GLN A 278 -3.21 15.59 -2.51
CA GLN A 278 -2.97 17.01 -2.78
C GLN A 278 -1.68 17.53 -2.13
N ARG A 279 -1.39 17.11 -0.89
CA ARG A 279 -0.12 17.47 -0.23
C ARG A 279 1.09 16.91 -0.96
N VAL A 280 0.99 15.70 -1.49
CA VAL A 280 2.07 15.07 -2.27
C VAL A 280 2.28 15.80 -3.59
N TYR A 281 1.20 16.16 -4.29
CA TYR A 281 1.28 16.91 -5.55
C TYR A 281 1.90 18.31 -5.33
N GLN A 282 1.54 18.99 -4.24
CA GLN A 282 2.16 20.26 -3.86
C GLN A 282 3.65 20.14 -3.52
N GLN A 283 4.06 19.05 -2.86
CA GLN A 283 5.45 18.82 -2.50
C GLN A 283 6.33 18.46 -3.69
N SER A 284 5.82 17.60 -4.58
CA SER A 284 6.57 17.09 -5.73
C SER A 284 6.53 18.01 -6.95
N GLY A 285 5.51 18.85 -7.04
CA GLY A 285 5.23 19.64 -8.25
C GLY A 285 4.64 18.81 -9.39
N LEU A 286 4.28 17.53 -9.12
CA LEU A 286 3.65 16.64 -10.09
C LEU A 286 2.14 16.63 -9.90
N GLY A 287 1.40 16.41 -10.99
CA GLY A 287 -0.04 16.13 -10.99
C GLY A 287 -0.34 14.66 -11.30
N PRO A 288 -1.62 14.23 -11.19
CA PRO A 288 -2.03 12.86 -11.51
C PRO A 288 -1.60 12.40 -12.91
N GLU A 289 -1.55 13.31 -13.87
CA GLU A 289 -1.18 13.07 -15.27
C GLU A 289 0.30 12.76 -15.50
N ASP A 290 1.16 13.10 -14.54
CA ASP A 290 2.61 12.91 -14.65
C ASP A 290 3.06 11.48 -14.27
N PHE A 291 2.20 10.71 -13.60
CA PHE A 291 2.51 9.34 -13.19
C PHE A 291 2.15 8.34 -14.29
N GLN A 292 3.04 7.39 -14.59
CA GLN A 292 2.80 6.29 -15.52
C GLN A 292 2.29 5.04 -14.80
N VAL A 293 2.72 4.85 -13.55
CA VAL A 293 2.40 3.67 -12.76
C VAL A 293 1.94 4.06 -11.35
N ILE A 294 0.90 3.39 -10.87
CA ILE A 294 0.28 3.65 -9.57
C ILE A 294 0.05 2.32 -8.85
N GLU A 295 0.59 2.17 -7.65
CA GLU A 295 0.19 1.12 -6.70
C GLU A 295 -0.73 1.76 -5.65
N LEU A 296 -2.02 1.43 -5.68
CA LEU A 296 -3.00 1.96 -4.76
C LEU A 296 -3.67 0.85 -3.94
N HIS A 297 -4.40 1.24 -2.91
CA HIS A 297 -4.99 0.34 -1.93
C HIS A 297 -6.33 -0.24 -2.40
N ASP A 298 -6.29 -1.28 -3.18
CA ASP A 298 -7.44 -2.05 -3.67
C ASP A 298 -7.81 -3.20 -2.71
N CYS A 299 -7.95 -2.93 -1.41
CA CYS A 299 -8.42 -3.99 -0.51
C CYS A 299 -9.77 -4.59 -0.96
N PHE A 300 -10.55 -3.77 -1.66
CA PHE A 300 -11.78 -4.13 -2.37
C PHE A 300 -11.85 -3.32 -3.67
N SER A 301 -12.45 -3.88 -4.71
CA SER A 301 -12.60 -3.18 -5.99
C SER A 301 -13.37 -1.85 -5.87
N ALA A 302 -14.29 -1.75 -4.92
CA ALA A 302 -14.98 -0.49 -4.62
C ALA A 302 -14.01 0.60 -4.15
N ASN A 303 -13.01 0.25 -3.35
CA ASN A 303 -12.03 1.24 -2.91
C ASN A 303 -11.15 1.73 -4.07
N GLU A 304 -10.73 0.84 -4.96
CA GLU A 304 -9.96 1.23 -6.14
C GLU A 304 -10.75 2.21 -7.03
N LEU A 305 -12.05 1.94 -7.28
CA LEU A 305 -12.90 2.85 -8.03
C LEU A 305 -12.95 4.25 -7.39
N LEU A 306 -13.20 4.31 -6.08
CA LEU A 306 -13.25 5.59 -5.34
C LEU A 306 -11.89 6.28 -5.30
N LEU A 307 -10.79 5.55 -5.31
CA LEU A 307 -9.45 6.12 -5.34
C LEU A 307 -9.08 6.73 -6.69
N TYR A 308 -9.65 6.29 -7.80
CA TYR A 308 -9.47 6.99 -9.07
C TYR A 308 -9.94 8.44 -8.97
N GLU A 309 -11.03 8.68 -8.27
CA GLU A 309 -11.56 10.03 -8.02
C GLU A 309 -10.77 10.76 -6.93
N ALA A 310 -10.50 10.10 -5.80
CA ALA A 310 -9.80 10.71 -4.66
C ALA A 310 -8.36 11.11 -4.99
N LEU A 311 -7.68 10.36 -5.85
CA LEU A 311 -6.33 10.68 -6.34
C LEU A 311 -6.35 11.66 -7.53
N GLY A 312 -7.54 12.07 -8.00
CA GLY A 312 -7.70 13.03 -9.07
C GLY A 312 -7.40 12.51 -10.48
N LEU A 313 -7.46 11.19 -10.69
CA LEU A 313 -7.34 10.61 -12.03
C LEU A 313 -8.55 10.98 -12.91
N CYS A 314 -9.69 11.24 -12.26
CA CYS A 314 -10.91 11.73 -12.87
C CYS A 314 -11.73 12.54 -11.87
N GLY A 315 -12.80 13.18 -12.35
CA GLY A 315 -13.79 13.88 -11.51
C GLY A 315 -14.75 12.89 -10.83
N PRO A 316 -15.52 13.39 -9.83
CA PRO A 316 -16.52 12.57 -9.12
C PRO A 316 -17.54 11.96 -10.10
N GLY A 317 -17.78 10.64 -10.00
CA GLY A 317 -18.70 9.89 -10.86
C GLY A 317 -18.14 9.53 -12.23
N GLU A 318 -16.87 9.85 -12.53
CA GLU A 318 -16.26 9.56 -13.83
C GLU A 318 -15.39 8.29 -13.84
N ALA A 319 -15.11 7.70 -12.68
CA ALA A 319 -14.34 6.47 -12.60
C ALA A 319 -14.84 5.33 -13.50
N PRO A 320 -16.17 5.11 -13.68
CA PRO A 320 -16.69 4.13 -14.63
C PRO A 320 -16.18 4.30 -16.05
N LYS A 321 -16.01 5.54 -16.52
CA LYS A 321 -15.49 5.82 -17.88
C LYS A 321 -14.04 5.37 -18.04
N LEU A 322 -13.19 5.61 -17.02
CA LEU A 322 -11.80 5.15 -17.03
C LEU A 322 -11.71 3.62 -17.11
N ILE A 323 -12.62 2.94 -16.38
CA ILE A 323 -12.68 1.47 -16.36
C ILE A 323 -13.09 0.94 -17.74
N ASP A 324 -14.16 1.50 -18.32
CA ASP A 324 -14.69 1.04 -19.60
C ASP A 324 -13.75 1.31 -20.78
N ASN A 325 -13.01 2.42 -20.72
CA ASN A 325 -12.00 2.75 -21.72
C ASN A 325 -10.71 1.93 -21.57
N GLY A 326 -10.50 1.25 -20.44
CA GLY A 326 -9.22 0.59 -20.13
C GLY A 326 -8.10 1.56 -19.80
N ASP A 327 -8.42 2.77 -19.33
CA ASP A 327 -7.45 3.82 -19.03
C ASP A 327 -6.52 3.50 -17.85
N THR A 328 -6.85 2.47 -17.03
CA THR A 328 -6.15 2.10 -15.80
C THR A 328 -5.39 0.78 -15.89
N THR A 329 -5.13 0.27 -17.10
CA THR A 329 -4.39 -0.96 -17.36
C THR A 329 -3.32 -0.74 -18.43
N TYR A 330 -2.56 -1.78 -18.76
CA TYR A 330 -1.54 -1.74 -19.81
C TYR A 330 -2.14 -1.27 -21.15
N GLY A 331 -1.49 -0.28 -21.76
CA GLY A 331 -1.97 0.40 -22.97
C GLY A 331 -2.92 1.57 -22.70
N GLY A 332 -3.37 1.76 -21.48
CA GLY A 332 -4.16 2.91 -21.04
C GLY A 332 -3.30 4.11 -20.64
N ARG A 333 -3.92 5.09 -20.01
CA ARG A 333 -3.24 6.33 -19.56
C ARG A 333 -2.34 6.07 -18.35
N TRP A 334 -2.77 5.23 -17.44
CA TRP A 334 -2.01 4.78 -16.27
C TRP A 334 -2.00 3.26 -16.21
N VAL A 335 -0.98 2.67 -15.62
CA VAL A 335 -1.05 1.29 -15.20
C VAL A 335 -1.23 1.26 -13.68
N VAL A 336 -2.43 0.93 -13.26
CA VAL A 336 -2.80 0.83 -11.84
C VAL A 336 -2.65 -0.61 -11.38
N ASN A 337 -1.93 -0.78 -10.26
CA ASN A 337 -1.66 -2.07 -9.64
C ASN A 337 -1.02 -3.10 -10.60
N PRO A 338 0.12 -2.78 -11.26
CA PRO A 338 0.81 -3.75 -12.12
C PRO A 338 1.20 -5.02 -11.37
N SER A 339 1.38 -4.93 -10.05
CA SER A 339 1.68 -6.09 -9.19
C SER A 339 0.50 -7.07 -9.01
N GLY A 340 -0.71 -6.70 -9.42
CA GLY A 340 -1.96 -7.39 -9.13
C GLY A 340 -2.72 -6.82 -7.94
N GLY A 341 -2.18 -5.76 -7.33
CA GLY A 341 -2.79 -5.08 -6.19
C GLY A 341 -2.97 -5.98 -4.96
N LEU A 342 -3.72 -5.50 -3.98
CA LEU A 342 -4.03 -6.25 -2.77
C LEU A 342 -4.99 -7.42 -3.07
N ILE A 343 -5.90 -7.23 -4.03
CA ILE A 343 -6.89 -8.25 -4.42
C ILE A 343 -6.21 -9.56 -4.82
N SER A 344 -5.15 -9.50 -5.60
CA SER A 344 -4.53 -10.69 -6.17
C SER A 344 -3.10 -10.97 -5.69
N LYS A 345 -2.25 -9.93 -5.56
CA LYS A 345 -0.93 -10.11 -4.97
C LYS A 345 -1.02 -10.58 -3.52
N GLY A 346 -2.01 -10.10 -2.77
CA GLY A 346 -2.20 -10.39 -1.36
C GLY A 346 -2.07 -9.15 -0.48
N HIS A 347 -2.52 -9.29 0.77
CA HIS A 347 -2.60 -8.16 1.70
C HIS A 347 -2.15 -8.52 3.13
N PRO A 348 -0.86 -8.83 3.34
CA PRO A 348 -0.30 -8.86 4.70
C PRO A 348 -0.17 -7.40 5.16
N LEU A 349 -0.96 -6.99 6.17
CA LEU A 349 -1.22 -5.60 6.50
C LEU A 349 0.07 -4.78 6.74
N GLY A 350 0.98 -5.34 7.53
CA GLY A 350 2.27 -4.69 7.83
C GLY A 350 3.21 -4.60 6.63
N ALA A 351 3.10 -5.51 5.66
CA ALA A 351 4.00 -5.60 4.51
C ALA A 351 3.51 -4.84 3.28
N THR A 352 2.19 -4.65 3.13
CA THR A 352 1.56 -4.15 1.89
C THR A 352 2.20 -2.87 1.36
N GLY A 353 2.38 -1.85 2.20
CA GLY A 353 2.95 -0.57 1.75
C GLY A 353 4.40 -0.68 1.30
N LEU A 354 5.17 -1.59 1.87
CA LEU A 354 6.56 -1.84 1.45
C LEU A 354 6.63 -2.68 0.17
N ALA A 355 5.68 -3.60 -0.04
CA ALA A 355 5.55 -4.31 -1.30
C ALA A 355 5.13 -3.38 -2.46
N GLN A 356 4.29 -2.36 -2.20
CA GLN A 356 3.99 -1.31 -3.16
C GLN A 356 5.26 -0.50 -3.49
N CYS A 357 6.04 -0.10 -2.47
CA CYS A 357 7.32 0.58 -2.65
C CYS A 357 8.31 -0.28 -3.49
N ALA A 358 8.38 -1.58 -3.24
CA ALA A 358 9.23 -2.49 -4.00
C ALA A 358 8.83 -2.54 -5.48
N GLU A 359 7.54 -2.75 -5.78
CA GLU A 359 7.05 -2.78 -7.16
C GLU A 359 7.36 -1.47 -7.89
N LEU A 360 7.06 -0.32 -7.29
CA LEU A 360 7.30 0.98 -7.91
C LEU A 360 8.80 1.29 -8.10
N THR A 361 9.64 0.82 -7.17
CA THR A 361 11.10 0.93 -7.31
C THR A 361 11.60 0.10 -8.49
N TRP A 362 11.14 -1.15 -8.63
CA TRP A 362 11.48 -2.00 -9.79
C TRP A 362 10.97 -1.39 -11.10
N GLN A 363 9.77 -0.84 -11.12
CA GLN A 363 9.21 -0.16 -12.30
C GLN A 363 10.09 1.03 -12.74
N LEU A 364 10.47 1.90 -11.80
CA LEU A 364 11.31 3.06 -12.07
C LEU A 364 12.74 2.68 -12.49
N ARG A 365 13.25 1.54 -12.04
CA ARG A 365 14.55 1.01 -12.41
C ARG A 365 14.55 0.20 -13.71
N GLY A 366 13.38 -0.13 -14.27
CA GLY A 366 13.26 -1.01 -15.43
C GLY A 366 13.52 -2.48 -15.09
N GLN A 367 13.19 -2.91 -13.88
CA GLN A 367 13.49 -4.25 -13.34
C GLN A 367 12.24 -5.07 -13.00
N ALA A 368 11.06 -4.65 -13.47
CA ALA A 368 9.79 -5.33 -13.15
C ALA A 368 9.47 -6.52 -14.08
N ASP A 369 10.42 -7.02 -14.85
CA ASP A 369 10.26 -8.15 -15.78
C ASP A 369 9.05 -8.00 -16.71
N LYS A 370 8.19 -9.02 -16.77
CA LYS A 370 6.98 -9.04 -17.60
C LYS A 370 5.91 -8.01 -17.17
N ARG A 371 6.06 -7.41 -15.98
CA ARG A 371 5.15 -6.36 -15.47
C ARG A 371 5.65 -4.96 -15.83
N GLN A 372 6.82 -4.85 -16.46
CA GLN A 372 7.42 -3.55 -16.75
C GLN A 372 6.48 -2.67 -17.58
N VAL A 373 6.19 -1.49 -17.06
CA VAL A 373 5.48 -0.42 -17.76
C VAL A 373 6.50 0.38 -18.57
N ASP A 374 6.16 0.74 -19.79
CA ASP A 374 7.06 1.49 -20.66
C ASP A 374 7.24 2.94 -20.18
N ASN A 375 8.47 3.45 -20.30
CA ASN A 375 8.82 4.86 -20.09
C ASN A 375 8.42 5.41 -18.71
N VAL A 376 8.54 4.62 -17.65
CA VAL A 376 8.22 5.07 -16.28
C VAL A 376 9.27 6.07 -15.81
N SER A 377 8.83 7.30 -15.56
CA SER A 377 9.64 8.39 -14.99
C SER A 377 9.16 8.81 -13.59
N ALA A 378 7.86 8.66 -13.32
CA ALA A 378 7.24 8.96 -12.04
C ALA A 378 6.22 7.88 -11.66
N ALA A 379 6.14 7.60 -10.36
CA ALA A 379 5.26 6.59 -9.80
C ALA A 379 4.55 7.12 -8.54
N LEU A 380 3.32 6.66 -8.31
CA LEU A 380 2.52 7.05 -7.15
C LEU A 380 2.15 5.81 -6.32
N GLN A 381 2.36 5.89 -5.02
CA GLN A 381 1.91 4.92 -4.04
C GLN A 381 0.79 5.50 -3.19
N HIS A 382 -0.26 4.72 -2.96
CA HIS A 382 -1.31 5.05 -2.00
C HIS A 382 -1.61 3.84 -1.11
N ASN A 383 -1.67 4.06 0.19
CA ASN A 383 -2.00 3.02 1.17
C ASN A 383 -2.90 3.61 2.27
N ILE A 384 -4.00 2.95 2.58
CA ILE A 384 -4.95 3.37 3.61
C ILE A 384 -5.10 2.29 4.70
N GLY A 385 -5.26 2.72 5.94
CA GLY A 385 -5.70 1.91 7.06
C GLY A 385 -7.02 2.43 7.62
N LEU A 386 -8.03 1.58 7.73
CA LEU A 386 -9.27 1.93 8.41
C LEU A 386 -8.99 2.32 9.86
N GLY A 387 -9.70 3.33 10.35
CA GLY A 387 -9.44 3.95 11.65
C GLY A 387 -8.51 5.16 11.56
N GLY A 388 -8.22 5.61 10.35
CA GLY A 388 -7.66 6.91 10.07
C GLY A 388 -6.17 6.97 9.84
N ALA A 389 -5.68 6.33 8.76
CA ALA A 389 -4.37 6.69 8.22
C ALA A 389 -4.35 6.48 6.69
N ALA A 390 -4.06 7.53 5.94
CA ALA A 390 -3.71 7.44 4.52
C ALA A 390 -2.28 7.91 4.33
N VAL A 391 -1.49 7.13 3.62
CA VAL A 391 -0.12 7.49 3.25
C VAL A 391 -0.02 7.49 1.73
N VAL A 392 0.40 8.63 1.16
CA VAL A 392 0.66 8.79 -0.27
C VAL A 392 2.13 9.15 -0.44
N THR A 393 2.78 8.52 -1.42
CA THR A 393 4.20 8.75 -1.72
C THR A 393 4.38 8.84 -3.24
N ALA A 394 5.04 9.89 -3.69
CA ALA A 394 5.46 10.08 -5.08
C ALA A 394 6.94 9.80 -5.24
N TYR A 395 7.28 9.07 -6.28
CA TYR A 395 8.63 8.65 -6.60
C TYR A 395 9.02 9.12 -7.99
N GLN A 396 10.31 9.43 -8.15
CA GLN A 396 10.93 9.64 -9.46
C GLN A 396 12.28 8.93 -9.51
N ARG A 397 12.71 8.57 -10.70
CA ARG A 397 14.09 8.15 -10.90
C ARG A 397 15.01 9.33 -10.55
N ALA A 398 16.09 9.09 -9.81
CA ALA A 398 17.04 10.12 -9.48
C ALA A 398 17.61 10.74 -10.78
N GLU A 399 17.53 12.05 -10.92
CA GLU A 399 18.22 12.77 -11.99
C GLU A 399 19.74 12.69 -11.72
N ARG A 400 20.52 12.39 -12.77
CA ARG A 400 21.98 12.30 -12.70
C ARG A 400 22.60 13.67 -12.93
#